data_9bed862de55a8103c22d317696051c6b
#
_entry.id   9bed862de55a8103c22d317696051c6b
#
_cell.length_a   1.000
_cell.length_b   1.000
_cell.length_c   1.000
_cell.angle_alpha   90.00
_cell.angle_beta   90.00
_cell.angle_gamma   90.00
#
_symmetry.space_group_name_H-M   'P 1'
#
loop_
_entity.id
_entity.type
_entity.pdbx_description
1 polymer ?
#
loop_
_entity_poly.entity_id
_entity_poly.type
_entity_poly.pdbx_seq_one_letter_code
_entity_poly.pdbx_strand_id
1 'polypeptide(L)'
;MTREVVVVSAVRTAIGTFGGSLKDVPPTELGALVVKESLARASVEGKDVGHVVFGHVVNTEPKDMYLSRVAAINGGCGEGTPAFNVNRL
;
A
#
# COMPACT_ATOMS: atom_id res chain seq x y z
N MET A 1 -28.40 -12.97 6.77
CA MET A 1 -27.73 -12.77 5.46
C MET A 1 -26.22 -12.81 5.62
N THR A 2 -25.58 -13.64 4.86
CA THR A 2 -24.11 -13.72 4.87
C THR A 2 -23.56 -12.92 3.70
N ARG A 3 -22.41 -12.29 3.94
CA ARG A 3 -21.68 -11.58 2.90
C ARG A 3 -20.40 -12.36 2.60
N GLU A 4 -20.19 -12.64 1.34
CA GLU A 4 -18.98 -13.30 0.90
C GLU A 4 -17.84 -12.29 0.79
N VAL A 5 -16.69 -12.62 1.35
CA VAL A 5 -15.49 -11.81 1.27
C VAL A 5 -14.39 -12.65 0.64
N VAL A 6 -13.76 -12.13 -0.39
CA VAL A 6 -12.75 -12.87 -1.15
C VAL A 6 -11.47 -12.03 -1.31
N VAL A 7 -10.34 -12.72 -1.51
CA VAL A 7 -9.07 -12.09 -1.86
C VAL A 7 -8.93 -12.18 -3.37
N VAL A 8 -8.79 -11.04 -4.03
CA VAL A 8 -8.70 -10.99 -5.49
C VAL A 8 -7.31 -10.71 -6.03
N SER A 9 -6.38 -10.33 -5.17
CA SER A 9 -4.99 -10.08 -5.56
C SER A 9 -4.09 -10.18 -4.34
N ALA A 10 -2.85 -10.59 -4.56
CA ALA A 10 -1.85 -10.64 -3.51
C ALA A 10 -0.48 -10.44 -4.16
N VAL A 11 0.25 -9.44 -3.68
CA VAL A 11 1.56 -9.09 -4.24
C VAL A 11 2.53 -8.70 -3.12
N ARG A 12 3.80 -8.74 -3.41
CA ARG A 12 4.85 -8.23 -2.53
C ARG A 12 6.01 -7.74 -3.36
N THR A 13 6.86 -6.93 -2.76
CA THR A 13 8.15 -6.58 -3.33
C THR A 13 9.17 -7.69 -3.05
N ALA A 14 10.36 -7.56 -3.60
CA ALA A 14 11.49 -8.39 -3.18
C ALA A 14 11.76 -8.15 -1.69
N ILE A 15 12.32 -9.15 -1.03
CA ILE A 15 12.80 -9.04 0.34
C ILE A 15 14.28 -8.74 0.28
N GLY A 16 14.68 -7.56 0.77
CA GLY A 16 16.07 -7.14 0.76
C GLY A 16 16.78 -7.45 2.08
N THR A 17 18.11 -7.39 2.04
CA THR A 17 18.92 -7.48 3.25
C THR A 17 19.16 -6.09 3.82
N PHE A 18 19.54 -6.01 5.09
CA PHE A 18 19.92 -4.76 5.72
C PHE A 18 21.05 -4.09 4.93
N GLY A 19 20.83 -2.83 4.53
CA GLY A 19 21.79 -2.10 3.71
C GLY A 19 21.92 -2.60 2.27
N GLY A 20 21.02 -3.48 1.83
CA GLY A 20 21.08 -4.10 0.51
C GLY A 20 20.41 -3.30 -0.59
N SER A 21 19.86 -4.01 -1.59
CA SER A 21 19.36 -3.40 -2.82
C SER A 21 18.19 -2.44 -2.65
N LEU A 22 17.42 -2.58 -1.56
CA LEU A 22 16.25 -1.72 -1.31
C LEU A 22 16.56 -0.55 -0.36
N LYS A 23 17.79 -0.39 0.08
CA LYS A 23 18.14 0.62 1.09
C LYS A 23 17.79 2.06 0.72
N ASP A 24 17.86 2.38 -0.56
CA ASP A 24 17.60 3.73 -1.07
C ASP A 24 16.20 3.91 -1.65
N VAL A 25 15.33 2.91 -1.50
CA VAL A 25 13.96 2.97 -1.99
C VAL A 25 13.03 3.34 -0.82
N PRO A 26 12.40 4.52 -0.87
CA PRO A 26 11.50 4.93 0.20
C PRO A 26 10.31 3.99 0.40
N PRO A 27 9.86 3.78 1.64
CA PRO A 27 8.67 2.95 1.90
C PRO A 27 7.44 3.39 1.13
N THR A 28 7.25 4.69 0.93
CA THR A 28 6.12 5.22 0.16
C THR A 28 6.15 4.76 -1.29
N GLU A 29 7.34 4.66 -1.86
CA GLU A 29 7.52 4.19 -3.24
C GLU A 29 7.24 2.70 -3.35
N LEU A 30 7.74 1.91 -2.40
CA LEU A 30 7.43 0.48 -2.32
C LEU A 30 5.93 0.25 -2.15
N GLY A 31 5.31 1.03 -1.27
CA GLY A 31 3.87 0.96 -1.03
C GLY A 31 3.06 1.29 -2.27
N ALA A 32 3.42 2.35 -2.98
CA ALA A 32 2.73 2.74 -4.22
C ALA A 32 2.85 1.64 -5.29
N LEU A 33 4.02 1.02 -5.39
CA LEU A 33 4.24 -0.05 -6.34
C LEU A 33 3.32 -1.25 -6.09
N VAL A 34 3.20 -1.68 -4.83
CA VAL A 34 2.33 -2.82 -4.50
C VAL A 34 0.85 -2.47 -4.67
N VAL A 35 0.44 -1.25 -4.37
CA VAL A 35 -0.94 -0.80 -4.63
C VAL A 35 -1.23 -0.89 -6.11
N LYS A 36 -0.37 -0.31 -6.93
CA LYS A 36 -0.55 -0.28 -8.39
C LYS A 36 -0.63 -1.68 -8.97
N GLU A 37 0.29 -2.55 -8.58
CA GLU A 37 0.34 -3.92 -9.09
C GLU A 37 -0.85 -4.76 -8.62
N SER A 38 -1.27 -4.57 -7.36
CA SER A 38 -2.46 -5.25 -6.83
C SER A 38 -3.70 -4.91 -7.62
N LEU A 39 -3.88 -3.64 -7.94
CA LEU A 39 -5.02 -3.18 -8.72
C LEU A 39 -4.98 -3.75 -10.14
N ALA A 40 -3.80 -3.74 -10.76
CA ALA A 40 -3.64 -4.26 -12.12
C ALA A 40 -3.97 -5.75 -12.19
N ARG A 41 -3.47 -6.54 -11.26
CA ARG A 41 -3.74 -7.99 -11.24
C ARG A 41 -5.18 -8.34 -10.96
N ALA A 42 -5.86 -7.52 -10.18
CA ALA A 42 -7.27 -7.72 -9.86
C ALA A 42 -8.21 -7.14 -10.93
N SER A 43 -7.67 -6.38 -11.87
CA SER A 43 -8.46 -5.63 -12.87
C SER A 43 -9.45 -4.68 -12.18
N VAL A 44 -9.02 -4.05 -11.08
CA VAL A 44 -9.81 -3.09 -10.31
C VAL A 44 -9.27 -1.70 -10.57
N GLU A 45 -10.16 -0.76 -10.84
CA GLU A 45 -9.78 0.65 -11.00
C GLU A 45 -9.58 1.28 -9.62
N GLY A 46 -8.59 2.16 -9.49
CA GLY A 46 -8.28 2.82 -8.22
C GLY A 46 -9.47 3.57 -7.61
N LYS A 47 -10.32 4.15 -8.44
CA LYS A 47 -11.53 4.86 -7.98
C LYS A 47 -12.53 3.96 -7.28
N ASP A 48 -12.46 2.65 -7.52
CA ASP A 48 -13.38 1.67 -6.94
C ASP A 48 -12.88 1.09 -5.62
N VAL A 49 -11.70 1.51 -5.17
CA VAL A 49 -11.16 1.07 -3.87
C VAL A 49 -11.85 1.83 -2.76
N GLY A 50 -12.49 1.10 -1.86
CA GLY A 50 -13.25 1.70 -0.76
C GLY A 50 -12.40 2.14 0.41
N HIS A 51 -11.26 1.48 0.64
CA HIS A 51 -10.41 1.79 1.78
C HIS A 51 -9.01 1.21 1.60
N VAL A 52 -8.00 1.90 2.12
CA VAL A 52 -6.61 1.44 2.08
C VAL A 52 -6.07 1.39 3.51
N VAL A 53 -5.50 0.26 3.88
CA VAL A 53 -4.91 0.06 5.20
C VAL A 53 -3.50 -0.48 5.04
N PHE A 54 -2.53 0.17 5.68
CA PHE A 54 -1.14 -0.29 5.71
C PHE A 54 -0.67 -0.50 7.14
N GLY A 55 0.02 -1.60 7.38
CA GLY A 55 0.77 -1.79 8.61
C GLY A 55 2.05 -0.95 8.55
N HIS A 56 2.27 -0.11 9.55
CA HIS A 56 3.43 0.77 9.59
C HIS A 56 3.80 1.07 11.04
N VAL A 57 4.95 0.59 11.47
CA VAL A 57 5.35 0.63 12.87
C VAL A 57 6.36 1.73 13.15
N VAL A 58 7.40 1.86 12.33
CA VAL A 58 8.47 2.85 12.51
C VAL A 58 8.56 3.74 11.28
N ASN A 59 8.38 5.04 11.47
CA ASN A 59 8.52 6.01 10.40
C ASN A 59 10.00 6.20 10.06
N THR A 60 10.32 6.33 8.79
CA THR A 60 11.69 6.49 8.31
C THR A 60 11.98 7.89 7.79
N GLU A 61 10.94 8.60 7.35
CA GLU A 61 11.06 9.96 6.82
C GLU A 61 9.72 10.67 6.97
N PRO A 62 9.67 12.02 6.79
CA PRO A 62 8.41 12.75 6.96
C PRO A 62 7.25 12.25 6.09
N LYS A 63 7.53 11.83 4.86
CA LYS A 63 6.48 11.37 3.94
C LYS A 63 5.79 10.11 4.40
N ASP A 64 6.50 9.21 5.08
CA ASP A 64 5.90 7.94 5.46
C ASP A 64 5.10 7.98 6.76
N MET A 65 5.00 9.16 7.40
CA MET A 65 4.05 9.36 8.50
C MET A 65 2.62 9.09 8.04
N TYR A 66 2.35 9.32 6.76
CA TYR A 66 1.05 9.07 6.13
C TYR A 66 1.19 8.03 5.03
N LEU A 67 1.96 6.98 5.31
CA LEU A 67 2.32 5.96 4.33
C LEU A 67 1.13 5.46 3.51
N SER A 68 0.05 5.08 4.18
CA SER A 68 -1.13 4.53 3.49
C SER A 68 -1.73 5.52 2.50
N ARG A 69 -1.84 6.79 2.89
CA ARG A 69 -2.41 7.81 2.01
C ARG A 69 -1.50 8.11 0.83
N VAL A 70 -0.21 8.27 1.07
CA VAL A 70 0.76 8.54 0.00
C VAL A 70 0.82 7.36 -0.97
N ALA A 71 0.89 6.13 -0.45
CA ALA A 71 0.91 4.93 -1.28
C ALA A 71 -0.39 4.78 -2.09
N ALA A 72 -1.53 5.06 -1.47
CA ALA A 72 -2.83 4.98 -2.15
C ALA A 72 -2.90 5.93 -3.34
N ILE A 73 -2.57 7.20 -3.13
CA ILE A 73 -2.62 8.22 -4.19
C ILE A 73 -1.61 7.92 -5.28
N ASN A 74 -0.36 7.66 -4.91
CA ASN A 74 0.70 7.38 -5.88
C ASN A 74 0.50 6.05 -6.60
N GLY A 75 -0.20 5.12 -5.97
CA GLY A 75 -0.52 3.82 -6.57
C GLY A 75 -1.75 3.83 -7.46
N GLY A 76 -2.47 4.95 -7.53
CA GLY A 76 -3.58 5.11 -8.47
C GLY A 76 -4.98 5.09 -7.87
N CYS A 77 -5.12 5.08 -6.54
CA CYS A 77 -6.44 5.19 -5.92
C CYS A 77 -6.99 6.62 -6.07
N GLY A 78 -8.31 6.74 -6.01
CA GLY A 78 -8.96 8.04 -6.10
C GLY A 78 -8.73 8.90 -4.85
N GLU A 79 -8.82 10.21 -5.01
CA GLU A 79 -8.64 11.15 -3.91
C GLU A 79 -9.65 10.96 -2.79
N GLY A 80 -10.82 10.44 -3.12
CA GLY A 80 -11.88 10.16 -2.16
C GLY A 80 -11.71 8.87 -1.37
N THR A 81 -10.71 8.03 -1.71
CA THR A 81 -10.48 6.77 -1.01
C THR A 81 -9.82 7.03 0.35
N PRO A 82 -10.46 6.68 1.47
CA PRO A 82 -9.84 6.85 2.77
C PRO A 82 -8.70 5.84 2.98
N ALA A 83 -7.72 6.25 3.79
CA ALA A 83 -6.58 5.41 4.10
C ALA A 83 -6.10 5.66 5.52
N PHE A 84 -5.65 4.62 6.20
CA PHE A 84 -5.01 4.79 7.51
C PHE A 84 -3.90 3.77 7.73
N ASN A 85 -2.97 4.14 8.61
CA ASN A 85 -1.90 3.24 9.04
C ASN A 85 -2.31 2.51 10.30
N VAL A 86 -1.84 1.27 10.44
CA VAL A 86 -2.03 0.48 11.66
C VAL A 86 -0.67 0.18 12.27
N ASN A 87 -0.51 0.53 13.52
CA ASN A 87 0.70 0.21 14.27
C ASN A 87 0.41 -0.94 15.24
N ARG A 88 1.03 -2.08 14.99
CA ARG A 88 0.86 -3.27 15.82
C ARG A 88 2.25 -3.84 16.16
N LEU A 89 3.07 -3.00 16.78
CA LEU A 89 4.43 -3.40 17.21
C LEU A 89 4.42 -4.69 18.03
#